data_0cd625b67f0876cf68930268e7477a5d
#
_entry.id   0cd625b67f0876cf68930268e7477a5d
#
_cell.length_a   1.000
_cell.length_b   1.000
_cell.length_c   1.000
_cell.angle_alpha   90.00
_cell.angle_beta   90.00
_cell.angle_gamma   90.00
#
_symmetry.space_group_name_H-M   'P 1'
#
loop_
_entity.id
_entity.type
_entity.pdbx_description
1 polymer ?
#
loop_
_entity_poly.entity_id
_entity_poly.type
_entity_poly.pdbx_seq_one_letter_code
_entity_poly.pdbx_strand_id
1 'polypeptide(L)'
;MKDPIGRPVRIVSICFREGTKSLSEIATIVDREAARGCDLVILPETWLGTTPEPLDGPAVTTLRALAHQHHTYIVSPIYRLDGKRRLNSAILLERDGQIACIYDKGYPYWSEFDLSTTTSIGNDAPVYAADFGRVGMAICFDVNFPEVWERLAEQEAELVVWPSAYSAGSSLQAHAINHHYYIVTATGTKHCLAYDITGEKLLNERSSDLHISRLTLDLDRGIYHQNFNMEKRDRLLRERSKEVFQEKWLDDEQWFVLKAKRHGFSARALAKSYGMEELRDYLRRSRREIDRMRGGPFPRKTAARG
;
A
#
# COMPACT_ATOMS: atom_id res chain seq x y z
N MET A 1 28.02 -0.94 4.39
CA MET A 1 27.06 -0.37 3.41
C MET A 1 26.87 1.10 3.75
N LYS A 2 26.78 2.01 2.77
CA LYS A 2 26.42 3.42 3.07
C LYS A 2 24.93 3.43 3.44
N ASP A 3 24.56 4.21 4.47
CA ASP A 3 23.16 4.42 4.84
C ASP A 3 22.36 4.90 3.61
N PRO A 4 21.12 4.44 3.43
CA PRO A 4 20.29 4.87 2.30
C PRO A 4 19.96 6.38 2.40
N ILE A 5 19.61 6.99 1.28
CA ILE A 5 18.98 8.32 1.26
C ILE A 5 17.49 8.13 1.46
N GLY A 6 16.95 8.74 2.53
CA GLY A 6 15.55 8.52 2.92
C GLY A 6 15.29 7.09 3.43
N ARG A 7 14.08 6.59 3.16
CA ARG A 7 13.66 5.19 3.45
C ARG A 7 13.23 4.49 2.16
N PRO A 8 14.18 4.05 1.33
CA PRO A 8 13.86 3.42 0.06
C PRO A 8 13.24 2.03 0.27
N VAL A 9 12.17 1.75 -0.47
CA VAL A 9 11.52 0.44 -0.57
C VAL A 9 11.53 0.01 -2.02
N ARG A 10 12.20 -1.10 -2.32
CA ARG A 10 12.28 -1.69 -3.67
C ARG A 10 11.15 -2.69 -3.83
N ILE A 11 10.26 -2.41 -4.75
CA ILE A 11 9.04 -3.17 -4.97
C ILE A 11 9.07 -3.83 -6.34
N VAL A 12 8.65 -5.07 -6.40
CA VAL A 12 8.38 -5.81 -7.63
C VAL A 12 6.88 -6.09 -7.69
N SER A 13 6.21 -5.56 -8.68
CA SER A 13 4.81 -5.88 -8.99
C SER A 13 4.76 -6.83 -10.17
N ILE A 14 4.11 -7.97 -9.99
CA ILE A 14 3.93 -9.01 -11.01
C ILE A 14 2.47 -9.01 -11.43
N CYS A 15 2.20 -8.73 -12.70
CA CYS A 15 0.86 -8.57 -13.26
C CYS A 15 0.59 -9.62 -14.34
N PHE A 16 -0.39 -10.48 -14.14
CA PHE A 16 -0.82 -11.51 -15.10
C PHE A 16 -2.25 -11.93 -14.79
N ARG A 17 -2.95 -12.49 -15.77
CA ARG A 17 -4.32 -12.95 -15.60
C ARG A 17 -4.38 -14.16 -14.69
N GLU A 18 -5.36 -14.17 -13.77
CA GLU A 18 -5.60 -15.28 -12.85
C GLU A 18 -5.68 -16.64 -13.58
N GLY A 19 -5.16 -17.70 -12.96
CA GLY A 19 -5.21 -19.06 -13.47
C GLY A 19 -4.42 -19.31 -14.78
N THR A 20 -3.69 -18.31 -15.32
CA THR A 20 -2.89 -18.50 -16.55
C THR A 20 -1.47 -18.97 -16.29
N LYS A 21 -1.03 -18.97 -15.05
CA LYS A 21 0.29 -19.43 -14.62
C LYS A 21 0.16 -20.45 -13.51
N SER A 22 0.94 -21.50 -13.58
CA SER A 22 1.03 -22.52 -12.54
C SER A 22 1.80 -22.00 -11.33
N LEU A 23 1.65 -22.68 -10.19
CA LEU A 23 2.43 -22.38 -8.98
C LEU A 23 3.95 -22.44 -9.25
N SER A 24 4.43 -23.42 -10.02
CA SER A 24 5.86 -23.56 -10.33
C SER A 24 6.39 -22.42 -11.22
N GLU A 25 5.60 -21.96 -12.18
CA GLU A 25 5.96 -20.78 -13.00
C GLU A 25 6.06 -19.52 -12.16
N ILE A 26 5.08 -19.27 -11.29
CA ILE A 26 5.10 -18.10 -10.40
C ILE A 26 6.23 -18.19 -9.39
N ALA A 27 6.48 -19.37 -8.81
CA ALA A 27 7.62 -19.57 -7.91
C ALA A 27 8.93 -19.23 -8.61
N THR A 28 9.13 -19.69 -9.85
CA THR A 28 10.32 -19.38 -10.66
C THR A 28 10.46 -17.87 -10.93
N ILE A 29 9.36 -17.18 -11.21
CA ILE A 29 9.37 -15.73 -11.45
C ILE A 29 9.71 -14.99 -10.16
N VAL A 30 9.06 -15.34 -9.05
CA VAL A 30 9.30 -14.72 -7.74
C VAL A 30 10.75 -14.96 -7.29
N ASP A 31 11.25 -16.18 -7.40
CA ASP A 31 12.65 -16.54 -7.09
C ASP A 31 13.64 -15.66 -7.86
N ARG A 32 13.46 -15.58 -9.18
CA ARG A 32 14.32 -14.76 -10.05
C ARG A 32 14.27 -13.28 -9.71
N GLU A 33 13.09 -12.72 -9.43
CA GLU A 33 12.95 -11.30 -9.14
C GLU A 33 13.44 -10.95 -7.74
N ALA A 34 13.14 -11.80 -6.74
CA ALA A 34 13.59 -11.62 -5.37
C ALA A 34 15.12 -11.76 -5.24
N ALA A 35 15.75 -12.67 -6.00
CA ALA A 35 17.21 -12.81 -6.05
C ALA A 35 17.95 -11.53 -6.48
N ARG A 36 17.28 -10.59 -7.13
CA ARG A 36 17.84 -9.26 -7.49
C ARG A 36 17.86 -8.28 -6.31
N GLY A 37 17.30 -8.68 -5.18
CA GLY A 37 17.26 -7.88 -3.95
C GLY A 37 16.15 -6.84 -3.98
N CYS A 38 14.91 -7.25 -3.75
CA CYS A 38 13.77 -6.36 -3.48
C CYS A 38 13.30 -6.48 -2.03
N ASP A 39 12.52 -5.49 -1.59
CA ASP A 39 11.96 -5.46 -0.25
C ASP A 39 10.56 -6.08 -0.22
N LEU A 40 9.81 -5.96 -1.32
CA LEU A 40 8.43 -6.42 -1.42
C LEU A 40 8.13 -6.94 -2.84
N VAL A 41 7.54 -8.13 -2.94
CA VAL A 41 6.93 -8.67 -4.16
C VAL A 41 5.42 -8.68 -3.99
N ILE A 42 4.68 -8.27 -5.04
CA ILE A 42 3.22 -8.22 -5.04
C ILE A 42 2.71 -9.07 -6.21
N LEU A 43 1.82 -10.03 -5.91
CA LEU A 43 1.10 -10.84 -6.89
C LEU A 43 -0.32 -10.27 -7.13
N PRO A 44 -0.95 -10.54 -8.28
CA PRO A 44 -2.31 -10.06 -8.57
C PRO A 44 -3.37 -10.82 -7.76
N GLU A 45 -4.58 -10.28 -7.70
CA GLU A 45 -5.73 -10.90 -7.02
C GLU A 45 -5.96 -12.32 -7.54
N THR A 46 -6.20 -13.26 -6.61
CA THR A 46 -6.54 -14.67 -6.89
C THR A 46 -5.69 -15.31 -7.97
N TRP A 47 -4.40 -15.00 -7.99
CA TRP A 47 -3.47 -15.37 -9.05
C TRP A 47 -3.43 -16.89 -9.38
N LEU A 48 -3.74 -17.73 -8.38
CA LEU A 48 -3.80 -19.19 -8.55
C LEU A 48 -5.13 -19.65 -9.16
N GLY A 49 -6.12 -18.76 -9.32
CA GLY A 49 -7.48 -19.08 -9.77
C GLY A 49 -8.46 -19.19 -8.61
N THR A 50 -9.60 -19.83 -8.86
CA THR A 50 -10.75 -19.82 -7.95
C THR A 50 -10.75 -20.93 -6.90
N THR A 51 -9.85 -21.90 -6.98
CA THR A 51 -9.76 -22.98 -6.00
C THR A 51 -9.16 -22.47 -4.70
N PRO A 52 -9.88 -22.56 -3.57
CA PRO A 52 -9.37 -22.06 -2.30
C PRO A 52 -8.41 -23.07 -1.66
N GLU A 53 -7.42 -22.58 -0.92
CA GLU A 53 -6.52 -23.40 -0.11
C GLU A 53 -6.37 -22.86 1.32
N PRO A 54 -6.01 -23.72 2.29
CA PRO A 54 -5.68 -23.28 3.65
C PRO A 54 -4.34 -22.52 3.70
N LEU A 55 -4.04 -21.87 4.83
CA LEU A 55 -2.78 -21.13 5.03
C LEU A 55 -1.51 -22.00 4.99
N ASP A 56 -1.64 -23.29 5.19
CA ASP A 56 -0.57 -24.27 5.05
C ASP A 56 -0.61 -24.98 3.67
N GLY A 57 -1.42 -24.47 2.75
CA GLY A 57 -1.54 -24.95 1.38
C GLY A 57 -0.28 -24.73 0.54
N PRO A 58 -0.21 -25.37 -0.64
CA PRO A 58 0.98 -25.36 -1.49
C PRO A 58 1.45 -23.96 -1.90
N ALA A 59 0.54 -23.06 -2.26
CA ALA A 59 0.91 -21.71 -2.71
C ALA A 59 1.56 -20.92 -1.59
N VAL A 60 0.91 -20.85 -0.41
CA VAL A 60 1.43 -20.11 0.74
C VAL A 60 2.75 -20.71 1.22
N THR A 61 2.86 -22.06 1.32
CA THR A 61 4.08 -22.74 1.76
C THR A 61 5.25 -22.47 0.81
N THR A 62 5.02 -22.53 -0.51
CA THR A 62 6.05 -22.23 -1.52
C THR A 62 6.54 -20.78 -1.41
N LEU A 63 5.61 -19.83 -1.31
CA LEU A 63 5.98 -18.40 -1.23
C LEU A 63 6.63 -18.05 0.10
N ARG A 64 6.27 -18.71 1.20
CA ARG A 64 6.97 -18.58 2.50
C ARG A 64 8.44 -19.00 2.41
N ALA A 65 8.71 -20.12 1.73
CA ALA A 65 10.09 -20.58 1.50
C ALA A 65 10.89 -19.54 0.69
N LEU A 66 10.31 -18.95 -0.35
CA LEU A 66 10.95 -17.92 -1.17
C LEU A 66 11.14 -16.60 -0.40
N ALA A 67 10.16 -16.18 0.42
CA ALA A 67 10.28 -15.01 1.29
C ALA A 67 11.48 -15.16 2.24
N HIS A 68 11.60 -16.31 2.89
CA HIS A 68 12.73 -16.65 3.78
C HIS A 68 14.05 -16.70 3.01
N GLN A 69 14.09 -17.40 1.87
CA GLN A 69 15.32 -17.59 1.07
C GLN A 69 15.92 -16.25 0.63
N HIS A 70 15.09 -15.30 0.22
CA HIS A 70 15.51 -14.02 -0.34
C HIS A 70 15.42 -12.86 0.65
N HIS A 71 15.00 -13.10 1.88
CA HIS A 71 14.75 -12.05 2.88
C HIS A 71 13.87 -10.91 2.35
N THR A 72 12.76 -11.24 1.67
CA THR A 72 11.83 -10.30 1.05
C THR A 72 10.42 -10.51 1.57
N TYR A 73 9.64 -9.43 1.63
CA TYR A 73 8.19 -9.55 1.85
C TYR A 73 7.49 -9.99 0.57
N ILE A 74 6.41 -10.78 0.71
CA ILE A 74 5.58 -11.17 -0.44
C ILE A 74 4.11 -10.97 -0.08
N VAL A 75 3.36 -10.27 -0.93
CA VAL A 75 1.89 -10.24 -0.86
C VAL A 75 1.32 -11.26 -1.83
N SER A 76 0.63 -12.26 -1.27
CA SER A 76 -0.01 -13.36 -1.99
C SER A 76 -1.52 -13.33 -1.84
N PRO A 77 -2.27 -12.79 -2.82
CA PRO A 77 -3.72 -12.80 -2.78
C PRO A 77 -4.27 -14.12 -3.35
N ILE A 78 -4.99 -14.86 -2.51
CA ILE A 78 -5.60 -16.16 -2.88
C ILE A 78 -7.02 -16.26 -2.35
N TYR A 79 -7.82 -17.21 -2.85
CA TYR A 79 -8.95 -17.69 -2.09
C TYR A 79 -8.45 -18.58 -0.96
N ARG A 80 -8.74 -18.18 0.28
CA ARG A 80 -8.33 -18.84 1.51
C ARG A 80 -9.47 -19.64 2.12
N LEU A 81 -9.16 -20.82 2.63
CA LEU A 81 -10.05 -21.57 3.52
C LEU A 81 -9.72 -21.24 4.99
N ASP A 82 -10.77 -20.92 5.75
CA ASP A 82 -10.74 -20.74 7.20
C ASP A 82 -11.88 -21.59 7.80
N GLY A 83 -11.61 -22.82 8.11
CA GLY A 83 -12.63 -23.82 8.40
C GLY A 83 -13.57 -24.02 7.20
N LYS A 84 -14.83 -23.62 7.35
CA LYS A 84 -15.83 -23.67 6.26
C LYS A 84 -15.96 -22.36 5.48
N ARG A 85 -15.23 -21.31 5.90
CA ARG A 85 -15.29 -20.00 5.27
C ARG A 85 -14.34 -19.96 4.07
N ARG A 86 -14.86 -19.48 2.95
CA ARG A 86 -14.05 -19.13 1.78
C ARG A 86 -13.88 -17.61 1.74
N LEU A 87 -12.68 -17.13 1.75
CA LEU A 87 -12.32 -15.72 1.82
C LEU A 87 -11.40 -15.35 0.67
N ASN A 88 -11.63 -14.21 0.03
CA ASN A 88 -10.64 -13.61 -0.86
C ASN A 88 -9.66 -12.83 0.02
N SER A 89 -8.43 -13.32 0.16
CA SER A 89 -7.49 -12.83 1.16
C SER A 89 -6.17 -12.44 0.55
N ALA A 90 -5.63 -11.27 0.93
CA ALA A 90 -4.24 -10.90 0.69
C ALA A 90 -3.41 -11.26 1.92
N ILE A 91 -2.41 -12.12 1.73
CA ILE A 91 -1.52 -12.63 2.78
C ILE A 91 -0.17 -11.95 2.62
N LEU A 92 0.25 -11.19 3.63
CA LEU A 92 1.60 -10.64 3.71
C LEU A 92 2.53 -11.64 4.40
N LEU A 93 3.52 -12.09 3.68
CA LEU A 93 4.61 -12.94 4.18
C LEU A 93 5.80 -12.07 4.55
N GLU A 94 6.41 -12.33 5.70
CA GLU A 94 7.57 -11.62 6.20
C GLU A 94 8.89 -12.22 5.68
N ARG A 95 9.99 -11.48 5.85
CA ARG A 95 11.34 -11.86 5.40
C ARG A 95 11.86 -13.19 5.98
N ASP A 96 11.31 -13.62 7.10
CA ASP A 96 11.61 -14.93 7.72
C ASP A 96 10.66 -16.05 7.26
N GLY A 97 9.74 -15.75 6.32
CA GLY A 97 8.74 -16.65 5.82
C GLY A 97 7.53 -16.86 6.73
N GLN A 98 7.38 -16.09 7.81
CA GLN A 98 6.17 -16.15 8.62
C GLN A 98 5.04 -15.33 7.98
N ILE A 99 3.80 -15.66 8.35
CA ILE A 99 2.64 -14.84 7.97
C ILE A 99 2.62 -13.62 8.89
N ALA A 100 2.85 -12.44 8.32
CA ALA A 100 2.87 -11.18 9.04
C ALA A 100 1.48 -10.60 9.27
N CYS A 101 0.65 -10.65 8.23
CA CYS A 101 -0.67 -10.02 8.23
C CYS A 101 -1.58 -10.69 7.19
N ILE A 102 -2.87 -10.74 7.47
CA ILE A 102 -3.90 -11.21 6.54
C ILE A 102 -4.95 -10.12 6.43
N TYR A 103 -5.26 -9.73 5.22
CA TYR A 103 -6.41 -8.91 4.90
C TYR A 103 -7.44 -9.77 4.15
N ASP A 104 -8.62 -9.94 4.73
CA ASP A 104 -9.75 -10.56 4.08
C ASP A 104 -10.59 -9.45 3.41
N LYS A 105 -10.89 -9.60 2.12
CA LYS A 105 -11.60 -8.60 1.31
C LYS A 105 -12.89 -8.15 1.98
N GLY A 106 -13.00 -6.85 2.25
CA GLY A 106 -14.15 -6.26 2.93
C GLY A 106 -15.39 -6.18 2.03
N TYR A 107 -15.16 -5.95 0.72
CA TYR A 107 -16.24 -5.78 -0.26
C TYR A 107 -16.01 -6.70 -1.48
N PRO A 108 -16.41 -7.98 -1.40
CA PRO A 108 -16.36 -8.89 -2.54
C PRO A 108 -17.19 -8.37 -3.70
N TYR A 109 -16.73 -8.61 -4.93
CA TYR A 109 -17.50 -8.29 -6.13
C TYR A 109 -18.73 -9.19 -6.26
N TRP A 110 -19.82 -8.71 -6.85
CA TRP A 110 -21.11 -9.44 -6.91
C TRP A 110 -20.98 -10.87 -7.43
N SER A 111 -20.14 -11.14 -8.43
CA SER A 111 -19.95 -12.51 -8.95
C SER A 111 -19.29 -13.46 -7.94
N GLU A 112 -18.63 -12.94 -6.92
CA GLU A 112 -18.09 -13.75 -5.82
C GLU A 112 -19.19 -14.28 -4.88
N PHE A 113 -20.38 -13.66 -4.88
CA PHE A 113 -21.55 -14.13 -4.14
C PHE A 113 -22.42 -15.11 -4.95
N ASP A 114 -22.53 -14.90 -6.27
CA ASP A 114 -23.38 -15.71 -7.14
C ASP A 114 -22.75 -17.06 -7.53
N LEU A 115 -21.46 -17.25 -7.27
CA LEU A 115 -20.82 -18.55 -7.40
C LEU A 115 -21.37 -19.50 -6.35
N SER A 116 -21.55 -20.76 -6.68
CA SER A 116 -22.10 -21.83 -5.83
C SER A 116 -21.39 -22.02 -4.48
N THR A 117 -20.28 -21.34 -4.29
CA THR A 117 -19.50 -21.27 -3.04
C THR A 117 -19.57 -19.85 -2.48
N THR A 118 -20.32 -19.67 -1.40
CA THR A 118 -20.45 -18.38 -0.72
C THR A 118 -19.09 -17.87 -0.26
N THR A 119 -18.68 -16.70 -0.77
CA THR A 119 -17.51 -15.98 -0.26
C THR A 119 -17.88 -15.29 1.05
N SER A 120 -17.11 -15.54 2.10
CA SER A 120 -17.23 -14.81 3.36
C SER A 120 -16.61 -13.43 3.24
N ILE A 121 -17.05 -12.50 4.09
CA ILE A 121 -16.66 -11.08 4.06
C ILE A 121 -15.67 -10.83 5.17
N GLY A 122 -14.62 -10.06 4.87
CA GLY A 122 -13.71 -9.47 5.86
C GLY A 122 -14.36 -8.30 6.61
N ASN A 123 -13.90 -7.98 7.80
CA ASN A 123 -14.50 -6.96 8.66
C ASN A 123 -13.49 -5.92 9.19
N ASP A 124 -12.22 -6.02 8.82
CA ASP A 124 -11.19 -5.04 9.16
C ASP A 124 -10.13 -4.96 8.05
N ALA A 125 -9.42 -3.84 7.99
CA ALA A 125 -8.30 -3.61 7.09
C ALA A 125 -7.05 -3.30 7.94
N PRO A 126 -6.30 -4.34 8.39
CA PRO A 126 -5.14 -4.16 9.25
C PRO A 126 -3.96 -3.55 8.50
N VAL A 127 -3.12 -2.81 9.23
CA VAL A 127 -1.83 -2.29 8.76
C VAL A 127 -0.70 -2.96 9.52
N TYR A 128 0.25 -3.53 8.80
CA TYR A 128 1.42 -4.18 9.37
C TYR A 128 2.63 -3.22 9.42
N ALA A 129 3.35 -3.22 10.54
CA ALA A 129 4.59 -2.47 10.68
C ALA A 129 5.77 -3.32 10.18
N ALA A 130 6.06 -3.24 8.88
CA ALA A 130 7.24 -3.87 8.30
C ALA A 130 8.51 -3.07 8.66
N ASP A 131 9.68 -3.69 8.47
CA ASP A 131 10.97 -3.05 8.78
C ASP A 131 11.26 -1.79 7.93
N PHE A 132 10.65 -1.70 6.75
CA PHE A 132 10.77 -0.53 5.87
C PHE A 132 9.65 0.50 6.05
N GLY A 133 8.54 0.18 6.71
CA GLY A 133 7.40 1.09 6.90
C GLY A 133 6.08 0.36 7.13
N ARG A 134 5.00 1.12 7.21
CA ARG A 134 3.65 0.62 7.52
C ARG A 134 2.89 0.27 6.24
N VAL A 135 2.58 -1.02 6.06
CA VAL A 135 1.96 -1.58 4.86
C VAL A 135 0.51 -1.96 5.12
N GLY A 136 -0.40 -1.44 4.31
CA GLY A 136 -1.79 -1.85 4.24
C GLY A 136 -2.11 -2.59 2.94
N MET A 137 -3.21 -3.30 2.94
CA MET A 137 -3.70 -4.06 1.78
C MET A 137 -5.18 -3.75 1.53
N ALA A 138 -5.57 -3.64 0.26
CA ALA A 138 -6.96 -3.60 -0.19
C ALA A 138 -7.05 -4.40 -1.49
N ILE A 139 -8.19 -5.03 -1.78
CA ILE A 139 -8.33 -5.94 -2.91
C ILE A 139 -9.42 -5.43 -3.87
N CYS A 140 -9.04 -5.20 -5.14
CA CYS A 140 -9.96 -5.06 -6.27
C CYS A 140 -11.17 -4.13 -5.98
N PHE A 141 -12.36 -4.71 -5.79
CA PHE A 141 -13.62 -4.00 -5.65
C PHE A 141 -13.68 -3.08 -4.41
N ASP A 142 -12.81 -3.29 -3.41
CA ASP A 142 -12.66 -2.38 -2.25
C ASP A 142 -12.36 -0.93 -2.66
N VAL A 143 -11.86 -0.70 -3.87
CA VAL A 143 -11.56 0.65 -4.37
C VAL A 143 -12.79 1.57 -4.42
N ASN A 144 -14.00 1.00 -4.44
CA ASN A 144 -15.25 1.77 -4.49
C ASN A 144 -15.79 2.13 -3.09
N PHE A 145 -15.16 1.67 -2.01
CA PHE A 145 -15.66 1.77 -0.64
C PHE A 145 -14.67 2.54 0.23
N PRO A 146 -14.91 3.84 0.47
CA PRO A 146 -13.99 4.72 1.19
C PRO A 146 -13.59 4.19 2.57
N GLU A 147 -14.45 3.41 3.23
CA GLU A 147 -14.24 2.92 4.59
C GLU A 147 -12.97 2.07 4.74
N VAL A 148 -12.63 1.26 3.72
CA VAL A 148 -11.40 0.46 3.72
C VAL A 148 -10.18 1.38 3.72
N TRP A 149 -10.18 2.39 2.86
CA TRP A 149 -9.07 3.32 2.66
C TRP A 149 -8.89 4.27 3.85
N GLU A 150 -10.01 4.76 4.42
CA GLU A 150 -9.99 5.53 5.65
C GLU A 150 -9.43 4.71 6.81
N ARG A 151 -9.83 3.43 6.94
CA ARG A 151 -9.33 2.52 7.97
C ARG A 151 -7.82 2.30 7.87
N LEU A 152 -7.27 2.17 6.66
CA LEU A 152 -5.84 2.09 6.42
C LEU A 152 -5.12 3.40 6.81
N ALA A 153 -5.70 4.54 6.48
CA ALA A 153 -5.15 5.85 6.84
C ALA A 153 -5.17 6.11 8.35
N GLU A 154 -6.24 5.72 9.06
CA GLU A 154 -6.35 5.80 10.51
C GLU A 154 -5.24 5.03 11.22
N GLN A 155 -4.82 3.90 10.65
CA GLN A 155 -3.72 3.09 11.14
C GLN A 155 -2.35 3.54 10.59
N GLU A 156 -2.27 4.70 9.97
CA GLU A 156 -1.03 5.33 9.49
C GLU A 156 -0.31 4.55 8.39
N ALA A 157 -1.02 3.87 7.50
CA ALA A 157 -0.42 3.25 6.34
C ALA A 157 0.47 4.25 5.58
N GLU A 158 1.65 3.82 5.17
CA GLU A 158 2.57 4.61 4.34
C GLU A 158 2.58 4.08 2.90
N LEU A 159 2.33 2.78 2.74
CA LEU A 159 2.19 2.07 1.48
C LEU A 159 0.92 1.22 1.54
N VAL A 160 0.07 1.34 0.54
CA VAL A 160 -1.05 0.41 0.32
C VAL A 160 -0.77 -0.38 -0.95
N VAL A 161 -0.80 -1.69 -0.86
CA VAL A 161 -0.75 -2.58 -2.02
C VAL A 161 -2.17 -2.96 -2.42
N TRP A 162 -2.41 -2.93 -3.73
CA TRP A 162 -3.75 -3.20 -4.27
C TRP A 162 -3.70 -4.26 -5.38
N PRO A 163 -3.74 -5.55 -5.00
CA PRO A 163 -3.94 -6.64 -5.95
C PRO A 163 -5.38 -6.61 -6.50
N SER A 164 -5.53 -6.85 -7.82
CA SER A 164 -6.83 -6.73 -8.47
C SER A 164 -6.94 -7.51 -9.77
N ALA A 165 -8.18 -7.85 -10.14
CA ALA A 165 -8.48 -8.36 -11.48
C ALA A 165 -8.44 -7.26 -12.56
N TYR A 166 -8.62 -5.98 -12.21
CA TYR A 166 -8.68 -4.83 -13.12
C TYR A 166 -7.84 -3.63 -12.63
N SER A 167 -7.78 -2.53 -13.39
CA SER A 167 -6.78 -1.46 -13.18
C SER A 167 -7.27 -0.25 -12.37
N ALA A 168 -8.55 -0.01 -12.18
CA ALA A 168 -9.23 1.10 -11.47
C ALA A 168 -8.78 2.56 -11.80
N GLY A 169 -7.51 2.84 -11.99
CA GLY A 169 -7.02 4.17 -12.45
C GLY A 169 -7.33 5.34 -11.50
N SER A 170 -8.22 6.24 -11.90
CA SER A 170 -8.50 7.50 -11.19
C SER A 170 -9.05 7.30 -9.77
N SER A 171 -9.77 6.21 -9.49
CA SER A 171 -10.25 5.91 -8.15
C SER A 171 -9.10 5.65 -7.17
N LEU A 172 -8.06 4.95 -7.60
CA LEU A 172 -6.85 4.76 -6.80
C LEU A 172 -6.08 6.06 -6.59
N GLN A 173 -6.00 6.90 -7.63
CA GLN A 173 -5.38 8.23 -7.53
C GLN A 173 -6.09 9.09 -6.48
N ALA A 174 -7.42 9.07 -6.45
CA ALA A 174 -8.21 9.78 -5.47
C ALA A 174 -7.90 9.32 -4.03
N HIS A 175 -7.75 8.01 -3.80
CA HIS A 175 -7.34 7.50 -2.49
C HIS A 175 -5.93 7.93 -2.10
N ALA A 176 -4.98 7.93 -3.04
CA ALA A 176 -3.62 8.41 -2.77
C ALA A 176 -3.61 9.89 -2.37
N ILE A 177 -4.35 10.75 -3.08
CA ILE A 177 -4.49 12.18 -2.76
C ILE A 177 -5.17 12.38 -1.40
N ASN A 178 -6.28 11.69 -1.15
CA ASN A 178 -7.10 11.91 0.05
C ASN A 178 -6.41 11.45 1.35
N HIS A 179 -5.51 10.47 1.25
CA HIS A 179 -4.91 9.84 2.43
C HIS A 179 -3.39 9.99 2.52
N HIS A 180 -2.73 10.52 1.48
CA HIS A 180 -1.30 10.80 1.44
C HIS A 180 -0.41 9.59 1.75
N TYR A 181 -0.74 8.43 1.17
CA TYR A 181 0.09 7.24 1.17
C TYR A 181 0.38 6.78 -0.27
N TYR A 182 1.43 6.02 -0.44
CA TYR A 182 1.72 5.39 -1.72
C TYR A 182 0.71 4.28 -2.00
N ILE A 183 0.35 4.11 -3.29
CA ILE A 183 -0.43 2.96 -3.74
C ILE A 183 0.34 2.27 -4.86
N VAL A 184 0.51 0.94 -4.76
CA VAL A 184 1.12 0.12 -5.81
C VAL A 184 0.18 -1.04 -6.13
N THR A 185 -0.07 -1.25 -7.43
CA THR A 185 -1.01 -2.27 -7.90
C THR A 185 -0.28 -3.49 -8.47
N ALA A 186 -0.91 -4.65 -8.38
CA ALA A 186 -0.59 -5.83 -9.18
C ALA A 186 -1.90 -6.38 -9.76
N THR A 187 -2.04 -6.39 -11.10
CA THR A 187 -3.36 -6.63 -11.70
C THR A 187 -3.41 -7.76 -12.72
N GLY A 188 -4.57 -8.43 -12.77
CA GLY A 188 -4.92 -9.42 -13.78
C GLY A 188 -4.98 -8.86 -15.22
N THR A 189 -5.15 -7.55 -15.37
CA THR A 189 -5.10 -6.86 -16.68
C THR A 189 -3.67 -6.64 -17.20
N LYS A 190 -2.67 -7.15 -16.49
CA LYS A 190 -1.24 -7.00 -16.83
C LYS A 190 -0.81 -5.53 -16.89
N HIS A 191 -1.43 -4.72 -16.04
CA HIS A 191 -1.24 -3.28 -15.93
C HIS A 191 -0.81 -2.94 -14.51
N CYS A 192 0.39 -2.42 -14.34
CA CYS A 192 0.88 -1.91 -13.07
C CYS A 192 0.72 -0.40 -13.03
N LEU A 193 0.12 0.09 -11.94
CA LEU A 193 0.03 1.50 -11.60
C LEU A 193 0.70 1.74 -10.25
N ALA A 194 1.32 2.90 -10.09
CA ALA A 194 1.77 3.38 -8.80
C ALA A 194 1.48 4.87 -8.66
N TYR A 195 1.04 5.27 -7.48
CA TYR A 195 0.75 6.66 -7.13
C TYR A 195 1.55 7.07 -5.90
N ASP A 196 2.04 8.30 -5.89
CA ASP A 196 2.75 8.85 -4.75
C ASP A 196 1.80 9.52 -3.73
N ILE A 197 2.37 10.00 -2.63
CA ILE A 197 1.65 10.69 -1.54
C ILE A 197 0.92 11.97 -1.97
N THR A 198 1.23 12.53 -3.15
CA THR A 198 0.54 13.69 -3.75
C THR A 198 -0.47 13.29 -4.81
N GLY A 199 -0.67 11.98 -5.03
CA GLY A 199 -1.53 11.46 -6.08
C GLY A 199 -0.90 11.46 -7.47
N GLU A 200 0.35 11.87 -7.63
CA GLU A 200 1.04 11.78 -8.91
C GLU A 200 1.22 10.31 -9.32
N LYS A 201 0.99 10.04 -10.59
CA LYS A 201 1.20 8.71 -11.15
C LYS A 201 2.69 8.49 -11.41
N LEU A 202 3.33 7.65 -10.58
CA LEU A 202 4.74 7.29 -10.68
C LEU A 202 5.00 6.22 -11.73
N LEU A 203 4.04 5.32 -11.93
CA LEU A 203 4.15 4.19 -12.84
C LEU A 203 2.84 3.97 -13.57
N ASN A 204 2.95 3.63 -14.88
CA ASN A 204 1.83 3.29 -15.74
C ASN A 204 2.34 2.36 -16.84
N GLU A 205 2.51 1.08 -16.50
CA GLU A 205 3.12 0.08 -17.38
C GLU A 205 2.17 -1.08 -17.65
N ARG A 206 2.18 -1.57 -18.88
CA ARG A 206 1.30 -2.66 -19.32
C ARG A 206 1.99 -3.55 -20.35
N SER A 207 1.62 -4.82 -20.38
CA SER A 207 2.02 -5.77 -21.42
C SER A 207 0.85 -6.62 -21.90
N SER A 208 1.11 -7.52 -22.87
CA SER A 208 0.09 -8.41 -23.46
C SER A 208 -0.15 -9.69 -22.63
N ASP A 209 0.85 -10.21 -21.92
CA ASP A 209 0.74 -11.47 -21.18
C ASP A 209 1.18 -11.34 -19.72
N LEU A 210 2.47 -11.28 -19.49
CA LEU A 210 3.08 -11.10 -18.16
C LEU A 210 3.76 -9.74 -18.12
N HIS A 211 3.45 -8.93 -17.10
CA HIS A 211 4.16 -7.68 -16.86
C HIS A 211 4.82 -7.68 -15.49
N ILE A 212 6.07 -7.24 -15.43
CA ILE A 212 6.85 -7.13 -14.19
C ILE A 212 7.40 -5.72 -14.10
N SER A 213 6.84 -4.94 -13.18
CA SER A 213 7.33 -3.60 -12.87
C SER A 213 8.26 -3.64 -11.65
N ARG A 214 9.30 -2.81 -11.71
CA ARG A 214 10.24 -2.61 -10.61
C ARG A 214 10.32 -1.13 -10.31
N LEU A 215 10.05 -0.77 -9.05
CA LEU A 215 10.09 0.62 -8.62
C LEU A 215 10.72 0.74 -7.24
N THR A 216 11.26 1.91 -6.95
CA THR A 216 11.74 2.25 -5.62
C THR A 216 10.98 3.47 -5.12
N LEU A 217 10.33 3.33 -3.98
CA LEU A 217 9.64 4.42 -3.29
C LEU A 217 10.51 4.92 -2.14
N ASP A 218 10.40 6.19 -1.80
CA ASP A 218 11.04 6.76 -0.62
C ASP A 218 9.94 7.10 0.41
N LEU A 219 9.81 6.28 1.45
CA LEU A 219 8.81 6.47 2.50
C LEU A 219 9.20 7.57 3.51
N ASP A 220 10.37 8.20 3.36
CA ASP A 220 10.79 9.33 4.19
C ASP A 220 10.33 10.69 3.62
N ARG A 221 9.72 10.71 2.43
CA ARG A 221 9.13 11.95 1.89
C ARG A 221 7.98 12.41 2.77
N GLY A 222 8.06 13.66 3.24
CA GLY A 222 7.02 14.29 4.04
C GLY A 222 6.25 15.34 3.23
N ILE A 223 4.92 15.36 3.36
CA ILE A 223 4.04 16.39 2.79
C ILE A 223 3.55 17.33 3.88
N TYR A 224 3.60 18.64 3.63
CA TYR A 224 3.31 19.69 4.60
C TYR A 224 2.40 20.74 4.00
N HIS A 225 1.42 21.20 4.80
CA HIS A 225 0.61 22.35 4.43
C HIS A 225 1.43 23.65 4.62
N GLN A 226 1.23 24.64 3.75
CA GLN A 226 1.93 25.93 3.83
C GLN A 226 1.58 26.67 5.13
N ASN A 227 0.35 26.56 5.62
CA ASN A 227 -0.05 27.16 6.90
C ASN A 227 0.84 26.63 8.04
N PHE A 228 1.32 27.51 8.89
CA PHE A 228 2.14 27.26 10.09
C PHE A 228 3.54 26.69 9.84
N ASN A 229 3.89 26.35 8.60
CA ASN A 229 5.13 25.66 8.28
C ASN A 229 6.14 26.50 7.50
N MET A 230 5.73 27.63 6.89
CA MET A 230 6.60 28.38 5.97
C MET A 230 7.89 28.90 6.61
N GLU A 231 7.80 29.61 7.73
CA GLU A 231 8.97 30.14 8.44
C GLU A 231 9.90 29.00 8.93
N LYS A 232 9.29 27.90 9.41
CA LYS A 232 10.02 26.71 9.87
C LYS A 232 10.74 26.03 8.71
N ARG A 233 10.07 25.90 7.54
CA ARG A 233 10.63 25.38 6.30
C ARG A 233 11.83 26.23 5.86
N ASP A 234 11.65 27.56 5.81
CA ASP A 234 12.70 28.47 5.33
C ASP A 234 13.92 28.41 6.24
N ARG A 235 13.72 28.31 7.55
CA ARG A 235 14.80 28.09 8.51
C ARG A 235 15.48 26.75 8.29
N LEU A 236 14.72 25.66 8.18
CA LEU A 236 15.24 24.32 7.90
C LEU A 236 16.07 24.29 6.62
N LEU A 237 15.53 24.79 5.52
CA LEU A 237 16.22 24.78 4.23
C LEU A 237 17.48 25.65 4.22
N ARG A 238 17.51 26.77 4.97
CA ARG A 238 18.70 27.61 5.12
C ARG A 238 19.78 26.89 5.95
N GLU A 239 19.40 26.30 7.09
CA GLU A 239 20.36 25.72 8.04
C GLU A 239 20.82 24.30 7.65
N ARG A 240 19.94 23.54 6.96
CA ARG A 240 20.14 22.12 6.65
C ARG A 240 20.08 21.83 5.14
N SER A 241 20.45 22.80 4.30
CA SER A 241 20.39 22.71 2.82
C SER A 241 21.21 21.55 2.22
N LYS A 242 22.17 21.01 2.97
CA LYS A 242 22.98 19.85 2.56
C LYS A 242 22.31 18.51 2.86
N GLU A 243 21.34 18.47 3.77
CA GLU A 243 20.69 17.25 4.25
C GLU A 243 19.27 17.06 3.69
N VAL A 244 18.55 18.15 3.47
CA VAL A 244 17.15 18.14 3.02
C VAL A 244 16.91 19.18 1.94
N PHE A 245 15.93 18.95 1.08
CA PHE A 245 15.46 19.92 0.10
C PHE A 245 13.96 19.84 -0.11
N GLN A 246 13.38 20.91 -0.62
CA GLN A 246 12.02 20.91 -1.10
C GLN A 246 11.98 20.31 -2.50
N GLU A 247 11.32 19.14 -2.60
CA GLU A 247 11.22 18.39 -3.85
C GLU A 247 10.08 18.92 -4.73
N LYS A 248 8.94 19.25 -4.10
CA LYS A 248 7.75 19.74 -4.80
C LYS A 248 7.16 20.97 -4.10
N TRP A 249 6.53 21.79 -4.92
CA TRP A 249 5.65 22.87 -4.52
C TRP A 249 4.33 22.69 -5.27
N LEU A 250 3.23 22.57 -4.54
CA LEU A 250 1.88 22.39 -5.07
C LEU A 250 1.06 23.59 -4.60
N ASP A 251 1.02 24.60 -5.44
CA ASP A 251 0.49 25.92 -5.07
C ASP A 251 -1.03 25.90 -4.88
N ASP A 252 -1.73 25.23 -5.79
CA ASP A 252 -3.19 25.11 -5.75
C ASP A 252 -3.68 24.40 -4.49
N GLU A 253 -2.96 23.37 -4.03
CA GLU A 253 -3.23 22.63 -2.81
C GLU A 253 -2.66 23.28 -1.57
N GLN A 254 -1.81 24.28 -1.71
CA GLN A 254 -1.02 24.90 -0.65
C GLN A 254 -0.15 23.89 0.12
N TRP A 255 0.47 22.97 -0.63
CA TRP A 255 1.36 21.94 -0.07
C TRP A 255 2.79 22.07 -0.60
N PHE A 256 3.71 21.49 0.15
CA PHE A 256 5.06 21.22 -0.32
C PHE A 256 5.55 19.88 0.19
N VAL A 257 6.52 19.30 -0.52
CA VAL A 257 7.12 18.01 -0.18
C VAL A 257 8.59 18.22 0.16
N LEU A 258 9.02 17.66 1.28
CA LEU A 258 10.43 17.60 1.67
C LEU A 258 10.98 16.19 1.45
N LYS A 259 12.24 16.13 1.04
CA LYS A 259 12.99 14.90 0.79
C LYS A 259 14.43 15.00 1.30
N ALA A 260 14.96 13.89 1.80
CA ALA A 260 16.35 13.79 2.19
C ALA A 260 17.28 13.91 0.97
N LYS A 261 18.42 14.58 1.14
CA LYS A 261 19.45 14.82 0.11
C LYS A 261 20.70 13.98 0.31
N ARG A 262 20.89 13.49 1.53
CA ARG A 262 22.10 12.75 1.92
C ARG A 262 21.75 11.49 2.70
N HIS A 263 22.67 10.53 2.61
CA HIS A 263 22.64 9.31 3.40
C HIS A 263 22.64 9.61 4.90
N GLY A 264 21.93 8.82 5.67
CA GLY A 264 21.87 8.92 7.14
C GLY A 264 21.01 10.06 7.67
N PHE A 265 20.25 10.76 6.81
CA PHE A 265 19.31 11.80 7.22
C PHE A 265 17.88 11.44 6.84
N SER A 266 16.95 11.77 7.72
CA SER A 266 15.52 11.69 7.47
C SER A 266 14.93 13.08 7.31
N ALA A 267 14.27 13.34 6.18
CA ALA A 267 13.58 14.60 5.92
C ALA A 267 12.44 14.82 6.93
N ARG A 268 11.67 13.76 7.23
CA ARG A 268 10.57 13.81 8.20
C ARG A 268 11.07 14.09 9.61
N ALA A 269 12.15 13.42 10.04
CA ALA A 269 12.73 13.65 11.37
C ALA A 269 13.32 15.07 11.48
N LEU A 270 13.99 15.58 10.45
CA LEU A 270 14.48 16.95 10.41
C LEU A 270 13.33 17.96 10.48
N ALA A 271 12.32 17.82 9.64
CA ALA A 271 11.14 18.69 9.67
C ALA A 271 10.48 18.73 11.05
N LYS A 272 10.30 17.55 11.67
CA LYS A 272 9.76 17.43 13.03
C LYS A 272 10.63 18.16 14.06
N SER A 273 11.97 18.07 13.96
CA SER A 273 12.89 18.77 14.89
C SER A 273 12.81 20.31 14.78
N TYR A 274 12.35 20.83 13.64
CA TYR A 274 12.04 22.25 13.43
C TYR A 274 10.61 22.64 13.82
N GLY A 275 9.83 21.69 14.38
CA GLY A 275 8.46 21.92 14.81
C GLY A 275 7.45 21.96 13.66
N MET A 276 7.78 21.38 12.50
CA MET A 276 6.85 21.26 11.39
C MET A 276 5.87 20.10 11.63
N GLU A 277 4.62 20.30 11.27
CA GLU A 277 3.57 19.29 11.36
C GLU A 277 3.27 18.74 9.96
N GLU A 278 3.34 17.43 9.79
CA GLU A 278 2.97 16.78 8.52
C GLU A 278 1.48 16.97 8.22
N LEU A 279 1.12 17.02 6.94
CA LEU A 279 -0.26 17.25 6.50
C LEU A 279 -1.24 16.24 7.10
N ARG A 280 -0.88 14.94 7.16
CA ARG A 280 -1.72 13.91 7.76
C ARG A 280 -1.97 14.15 9.25
N ASP A 281 -0.96 14.57 9.98
CA ASP A 281 -1.07 14.87 11.41
C ASP A 281 -1.91 16.11 11.66
N TYR A 282 -1.72 17.15 10.85
CA TYR A 282 -2.52 18.36 10.85
C TYR A 282 -4.02 18.06 10.62
N LEU A 283 -4.35 17.28 9.58
CA LEU A 283 -5.72 16.91 9.26
C LEU A 283 -6.35 16.04 10.37
N ARG A 284 -5.59 15.10 10.91
CA ARG A 284 -6.03 14.22 12.02
C ARG A 284 -6.29 15.04 13.29
N ARG A 285 -5.38 15.94 13.64
CA ARG A 285 -5.55 16.86 14.78
C ARG A 285 -6.77 17.75 14.58
N SER A 286 -6.91 18.35 13.41
CA SER A 286 -8.05 19.22 13.10
C SER A 286 -9.37 18.47 13.20
N ARG A 287 -9.45 17.25 12.67
CA ARG A 287 -10.64 16.39 12.79
C ARG A 287 -11.01 16.15 14.25
N ARG A 288 -10.05 15.74 15.09
CA ARG A 288 -10.31 15.50 16.53
C ARG A 288 -10.84 16.74 17.23
N GLU A 289 -10.27 17.90 16.97
CA GLU A 289 -10.73 19.16 17.60
C GLU A 289 -12.13 19.55 17.12
N ILE A 290 -12.40 19.44 15.82
CA ILE A 290 -13.72 19.74 15.25
C ILE A 290 -14.77 18.76 15.76
N ASP A 291 -14.46 17.49 15.88
CA ASP A 291 -15.37 16.48 16.41
C ASP A 291 -15.66 16.73 17.90
N ARG A 292 -14.65 17.14 18.68
CA ARG A 292 -14.84 17.57 20.06
C ARG A 292 -15.77 18.79 20.16
N MET A 293 -15.59 19.80 19.31
CA MET A 293 -16.46 20.99 19.27
C MET A 293 -17.91 20.63 18.88
N ARG A 294 -18.09 19.64 18.04
CA ARG A 294 -19.41 19.14 17.59
C ARG A 294 -20.08 18.24 18.64
N GLY A 295 -19.32 17.72 19.61
CA GLY A 295 -19.82 16.71 20.56
C GLY A 295 -19.77 15.27 20.03
N GLY A 296 -19.07 15.00 18.92
CA GLY A 296 -18.92 13.69 18.32
C GLY A 296 -18.46 13.75 16.87
N PRO A 297 -18.16 12.58 16.25
CA PRO A 297 -17.76 12.52 14.87
C PRO A 297 -18.87 13.02 13.93
N PHE A 298 -18.48 13.49 12.73
CA PHE A 298 -19.45 13.85 11.71
C PHE A 298 -20.35 12.65 11.40
N PRO A 299 -21.69 12.77 11.50
CA PRO A 299 -22.58 11.63 11.37
C PRO A 299 -22.48 11.05 9.94
N ARG A 300 -22.11 9.79 9.85
CA ARG A 300 -22.32 9.03 8.62
C ARG A 300 -23.82 8.74 8.54
N LYS A 301 -24.44 8.91 7.35
CA LYS A 301 -25.83 8.48 7.15
C LYS A 301 -25.88 6.99 7.45
N THR A 302 -26.45 6.62 8.58
CA THR A 302 -26.89 5.24 8.78
C THR A 302 -27.92 4.96 7.70
N ALA A 303 -27.71 3.92 6.89
CA ALA A 303 -28.76 3.44 5.99
C ALA A 303 -30.03 3.29 6.82
N ALA A 304 -31.11 3.93 6.38
CA ALA A 304 -32.40 3.71 6.98
C ALA A 304 -32.64 2.19 6.94
N ARG A 305 -32.84 1.59 8.12
CA ARG A 305 -33.25 0.20 8.20
C ARG A 305 -34.60 0.12 7.46
N GLY A 306 -34.52 -0.34 6.20
CA GLY A 306 -35.72 -0.72 5.45
C GLY A 306 -36.26 -2.05 5.93
#